data_5541707f3fefdf80fed5eb0dd9295e97
#
_entry.id   5541707f3fefdf80fed5eb0dd9295e97
#
_cell.length_a   1.000
_cell.length_b   1.000
_cell.length_c   1.000
_cell.angle_alpha   90.00
_cell.angle_beta   90.00
_cell.angle_gamma   90.00
#
_symmetry.space_group_name_H-M   'P 1'
#
loop_
_entity.id
_entity.type
_entity.pdbx_description
1 polymer ?
#
loop_
_entity_poly.entity_id
_entity_poly.type
_entity_poly.pdbx_seq_one_letter_code
_entity_poly.pdbx_strand_id
1 'polypeptide(L)' 'FGRQTHITYIDLCEQLQQVLDVKERTAKSYIRFMRERDIIVKDPANQSYFMIGLI' A
#
# COMPACT_ATOMS: atom_id res chain seq x y z
N PHE A 1 -17.14 -1.92 7.89
CA PHE A 1 -16.10 -1.15 8.44
C PHE A 1 -15.90 0.16 7.71
N GLY A 2 -15.68 0.12 6.44
CA GLY A 2 -15.65 1.31 5.62
C GLY A 2 -14.55 2.31 5.97
N ARG A 3 -13.62 1.94 6.79
CA ARG A 3 -12.60 2.85 7.24
C ARG A 3 -11.46 2.87 6.24
N GLN A 4 -11.04 4.06 5.87
CA GLN A 4 -9.89 4.21 4.99
C GLN A 4 -8.64 4.38 5.84
N THR A 5 -7.59 3.66 5.47
CA THR A 5 -6.32 3.75 6.15
C THR A 5 -5.35 4.50 5.26
N HIS A 6 -4.75 5.54 5.81
CA HIS A 6 -3.71 6.29 5.10
C HIS A 6 -2.35 5.76 5.54
N ILE A 7 -1.53 5.42 4.58
CA ILE A 7 -0.21 4.87 4.85
C ILE A 7 0.78 5.41 3.83
N THR A 8 1.97 5.73 4.27
CA THR A 8 3.01 6.17 3.34
C THR A 8 3.52 4.99 2.54
N TYR A 9 4.10 5.28 1.39
CA TYR A 9 4.68 4.25 0.55
C TYR A 9 5.75 3.45 1.31
N ILE A 10 6.59 4.17 2.06
CA ILE A 10 7.68 3.54 2.81
C ILE A 10 7.12 2.60 3.87
N ASP A 11 6.12 3.07 4.62
CA ASP A 11 5.51 2.26 5.67
C ASP A 11 4.84 1.03 5.08
N LEU A 12 4.13 1.20 3.98
CA LEU A 12 3.47 0.08 3.32
C LEU A 12 4.49 -0.96 2.87
N CYS A 13 5.59 -0.50 2.30
CA CYS A 13 6.66 -1.38 1.85
C CYS A 13 7.24 -2.17 3.02
N GLU A 14 7.48 -1.50 4.14
CA GLU A 14 8.02 -2.16 5.32
C GLU A 14 7.06 -3.19 5.88
N GLN A 15 5.78 -2.85 5.94
CA GLN A 15 4.79 -3.80 6.44
C GLN A 15 4.70 -5.04 5.57
N LEU A 16 4.74 -4.86 4.26
CA LEU A 16 4.71 -6.00 3.35
C LEU A 16 5.93 -6.89 3.53
N GLN A 17 7.09 -6.28 3.76
CA GLN A 17 8.29 -7.08 4.00
C GLN A 17 8.15 -7.94 5.25
N GLN A 18 7.54 -7.40 6.30
CA GLN A 18 7.37 -8.12 7.56
C GLN A 18 6.29 -9.17 7.46
N VAL A 19 5.15 -8.81 6.89
CA VAL A 19 3.99 -9.70 6.84
C VAL A 19 4.24 -10.87 5.90
N LEU A 20 4.84 -10.60 4.75
CA LEU A 20 5.06 -11.61 3.72
C LEU A 20 6.46 -12.22 3.80
N ASP A 21 7.31 -11.69 4.67
CA ASP A 21 8.69 -12.14 4.79
C ASP A 21 9.41 -12.11 3.44
N VAL A 22 9.31 -10.98 2.76
CA VAL A 22 9.92 -10.78 1.46
C VAL A 22 10.88 -9.59 1.51
N LYS A 23 11.70 -9.46 0.48
CA LYS A 23 12.64 -8.36 0.38
C LYS A 23 11.95 -7.12 -0.17
N GLU A 24 12.63 -5.98 -0.05
CA GLU A 24 12.09 -4.69 -0.49
C GLU A 24 11.65 -4.71 -1.95
N ARG A 25 12.46 -5.31 -2.81
CA ARG A 25 12.12 -5.39 -4.23
C ARG A 25 10.79 -6.09 -4.45
N THR A 26 10.59 -7.20 -3.76
CA THR A 26 9.35 -7.96 -3.88
C THR A 26 8.18 -7.18 -3.30
N ALA A 27 8.40 -6.49 -2.17
CA ALA A 27 7.36 -5.67 -1.58
C ALA A 27 6.91 -4.57 -2.55
N LYS A 28 7.84 -3.94 -3.23
CA LYS A 28 7.51 -2.90 -4.21
C LYS A 28 6.70 -3.47 -5.37
N SER A 29 7.02 -4.67 -5.79
CA SER A 29 6.24 -5.34 -6.84
C SER A 29 4.81 -5.60 -6.38
N TYR A 30 4.62 -6.01 -5.13
CA TYR A 30 3.29 -6.20 -4.57
C TYR A 30 2.51 -4.90 -4.53
N ILE A 31 3.16 -3.79 -4.16
CA ILE A 31 2.49 -2.50 -4.12
C ILE A 31 2.00 -2.13 -5.51
N ARG A 32 2.83 -2.32 -6.52
CA ARG A 32 2.44 -2.05 -7.90
C ARG A 32 1.24 -2.90 -8.30
N PHE A 33 1.27 -4.17 -7.94
CA PHE A 33 0.18 -5.09 -8.25
C PHE A 33 -1.11 -4.63 -7.59
N MET A 34 -1.04 -4.22 -6.33
CA MET A 34 -2.21 -3.77 -5.61
C MET A 34 -2.79 -2.48 -6.21
N ARG A 35 -1.91 -1.59 -6.71
CA ARG A 35 -2.37 -0.37 -7.37
C ARG A 35 -3.10 -0.68 -8.68
N GLU A 36 -2.60 -1.64 -9.43
CA GLU A 36 -3.22 -2.01 -10.69
C GLU A 36 -4.58 -2.63 -10.48
N ARG A 37 -4.80 -3.24 -9.32
CA ARG A 37 -6.08 -3.85 -8.99
C ARG A 37 -6.96 -2.96 -8.14
N ASP A 38 -6.55 -1.71 -7.94
CA ASP A 38 -7.30 -0.73 -7.14
C ASP A 38 -7.51 -1.17 -5.70
N ILE A 39 -6.66 -2.05 -5.20
CA ILE A 39 -6.68 -2.40 -3.78
C ILE A 39 -6.19 -1.22 -2.96
N ILE A 40 -5.20 -0.49 -3.48
CA ILE A 40 -4.74 0.76 -2.89
C ILE A 40 -4.76 1.84 -3.96
N VAL A 41 -4.99 3.07 -3.53
CA VAL A 41 -4.99 4.22 -4.43
C VAL A 41 -4.20 5.35 -3.79
N LYS A 42 -3.62 6.22 -4.60
CA LYS A 42 -2.94 7.39 -4.07
C LYS A 42 -3.95 8.36 -3.51
N ASP A 43 -3.59 8.95 -2.37
CA ASP A 43 -4.39 10.01 -1.78
C ASP A 43 -4.35 11.23 -2.70
N PRO A 44 -5.48 11.70 -3.20
CA PRO A 44 -5.49 12.88 -4.06
C PRO A 44 -5.03 14.15 -3.37
N ALA A 45 -5.14 14.20 -2.04
CA ALA A 45 -4.71 15.36 -1.28
C ALA A 45 -3.24 15.31 -0.91
N ASN A 46 -2.65 14.11 -0.86
CA ASN A 46 -1.25 13.94 -0.49
C ASN A 46 -0.67 12.74 -1.20
N GLN A 47 0.13 12.99 -2.22
CA GLN A 47 0.64 11.93 -3.07
C GLN A 47 1.65 11.03 -2.37
N SER A 48 2.12 11.42 -1.19
CA SER A 48 3.03 10.59 -0.40
C SER A 48 2.29 9.48 0.35
N TYR A 49 0.96 9.53 0.37
CA TYR A 49 0.15 8.55 1.09
C TYR A 49 -0.69 7.74 0.13
N PHE A 50 -0.92 6.51 0.52
CA PHE A 50 -1.89 5.65 -0.16
C PHE A 50 -3.07 5.44 0.75
N MET A 51 -4.24 5.29 0.14
CA MET A 51 -5.45 4.94 0.86
C MET A 51 -5.78 3.49 0.54
N ILE A 52 -6.03 2.72 1.58
CA ILE A 52 -6.45 1.34 1.43
C ILE A 52 -7.96 1.31 1.58
N GLY A 53 -8.63 0.96 0.50
CA GLY A 53 -10.08 0.84 0.55
C GLY A 53 -10.46 -0.49 1.19
N LEU A 54 -11.21 -0.41 2.25
CA LEU A 54 -11.76 -1.61 2.91
C LEU A 54 -13.22 -1.74 2.53
N ILE A 55 -13.56 -2.87 2.06
CA ILE A 55 -14.92 -3.15 1.66
C ILE A 55 -15.65 -3.89 2.78
#